data_95ea161f3b2764d04043d78ca8d2065c
#
_entry.id   95ea161f3b2764d04043d78ca8d2065c
#
_cell.length_a   1.000
_cell.length_b   1.000
_cell.length_c   1.000
_cell.angle_alpha   90.00
_cell.angle_beta   90.00
_cell.angle_gamma   90.00
#
_symmetry.space_group_name_H-M   'P 1'
#
loop_
_entity.id
_entity.type
_entity.pdbx_description
1 polymer ?
#
loop_
_entity_poly.entity_id
_entity_poly.type
_entity_poly.pdbx_seq_one_letter_code
_entity_poly.pdbx_strand_id
1 'polypeptide(L)'
;MVDCECDSWRLKALEFGVYGNSRIRKSIFMKWSYRIARISGIDVRIHVTFLLLPAFFGFTGWQEAGWPGAVGEVSFIAALFFCVLLHEFGHAIAGRRYGIRTPDITLLPIGGVARMDQIPDKPSMELVIAVAGPAVNVAIATVLAGILMLTGGILAGPDNTLRVMLHNLLVVNCGLVVFNMIPAFPMDGGRVLRALLAMKFSHLAATRVAARTGQVLACGFAVLGFFGNPMLMLIALFVFNGAQVELQYAVQQDQYEQMLREIMARNDPRPF
;
A
#
# COMPACT_ATOMS: atom_id res chain seq x y z
N MET A 1 -20.54 36.25 -12.70
CA MET A 1 -19.42 36.85 -11.94
C MET A 1 -19.54 36.42 -10.47
N VAL A 2 -19.76 35.09 -10.20
CA VAL A 2 -19.99 34.52 -8.86
C VAL A 2 -19.03 33.33 -8.56
N ASP A 3 -18.27 32.85 -9.56
CA ASP A 3 -17.41 31.67 -9.41
C ASP A 3 -16.02 31.95 -8.80
N CYS A 4 -15.66 33.25 -8.61
CA CYS A 4 -14.29 33.60 -8.19
C CYS A 4 -14.08 33.64 -6.67
N GLU A 5 -15.13 33.70 -5.85
CA GLU A 5 -15.00 33.73 -4.38
C GLU A 5 -14.95 32.34 -3.75
N CYS A 6 -15.59 31.35 -4.38
CA CYS A 6 -15.60 29.97 -3.86
C CYS A 6 -14.20 29.32 -3.87
N ASP A 7 -13.37 29.67 -4.86
CA ASP A 7 -11.98 29.16 -4.93
C ASP A 7 -11.04 29.83 -3.93
N SER A 8 -11.29 31.09 -3.56
CA SER A 8 -10.46 31.79 -2.58
C SER A 8 -10.61 31.25 -1.16
N TRP A 9 -11.81 30.78 -0.79
CA TRP A 9 -12.08 30.14 0.50
C TRP A 9 -11.56 28.71 0.58
N ARG A 10 -11.62 27.97 -0.53
CA ARG A 10 -10.94 26.66 -0.64
C ARG A 10 -9.43 26.80 -0.44
N LEU A 11 -8.81 27.81 -1.02
CA LEU A 11 -7.38 28.10 -0.84
C LEU A 11 -7.06 28.53 0.60
N LYS A 12 -7.91 29.35 1.25
CA LYS A 12 -7.72 29.75 2.65
C LYS A 12 -7.96 28.62 3.64
N ALA A 13 -8.94 27.73 3.40
CA ALA A 13 -9.14 26.52 4.21
C ALA A 13 -7.97 25.55 4.08
N LEU A 14 -7.30 25.53 2.94
CA LEU A 14 -6.04 24.80 2.73
C LEU A 14 -4.84 25.42 3.48
N GLU A 15 -4.84 26.73 3.70
CA GLU A 15 -3.83 27.44 4.49
C GLU A 15 -4.05 27.30 6.01
N PHE A 16 -5.29 27.22 6.48
CA PHE A 16 -5.63 27.08 7.90
C PHE A 16 -5.71 25.61 8.36
N GLY A 17 -4.63 24.87 8.25
CA GLY A 17 -4.22 23.96 9.34
C GLY A 17 -4.91 22.61 9.50
N VAL A 18 -5.76 22.09 8.60
CA VAL A 18 -6.24 20.71 8.72
C VAL A 18 -5.23 19.71 8.13
N TYR A 19 -4.35 20.16 7.28
CA TYR A 19 -3.15 19.42 6.83
C TYR A 19 -1.97 19.46 7.84
N GLY A 20 -2.11 20.08 9.00
CA GLY A 20 -1.05 20.19 10.02
C GLY A 20 -0.51 18.83 10.47
N ASN A 21 -1.37 17.84 10.62
CA ASN A 21 -0.96 16.50 11.04
C ASN A 21 -0.27 15.70 9.91
N SER A 22 -0.61 15.97 8.65
CA SER A 22 0.09 15.39 7.50
C SER A 22 1.50 15.96 7.32
N ARG A 23 1.73 17.25 7.66
CA ARG A 23 3.06 17.86 7.66
C ARG A 23 3.95 17.33 8.77
N ILE A 24 3.42 17.09 9.96
CA ILE A 24 4.18 16.52 11.08
C ILE A 24 4.58 15.07 10.77
N ARG A 25 3.67 14.26 10.22
CA ARG A 25 4.02 12.93 9.70
C ARG A 25 5.02 12.98 8.54
N LYS A 26 4.93 14.00 7.67
CA LYS A 26 5.94 14.26 6.63
C LYS A 26 7.36 14.40 7.19
N SER A 27 7.52 15.00 8.39
CA SER A 27 8.86 15.34 8.88
C SER A 27 9.62 14.14 9.46
N ILE A 28 8.95 13.16 10.04
CA ILE A 28 9.62 12.05 10.74
C ILE A 28 10.04 10.94 9.77
N PHE A 29 9.15 10.49 8.88
CA PHE A 29 9.47 9.43 7.91
C PHE A 29 10.35 9.92 6.73
N MET A 30 10.28 11.20 6.35
CA MET A 30 11.06 11.73 5.22
C MET A 30 12.52 12.05 5.57
N LYS A 31 12.89 12.23 6.83
CA LYS A 31 14.29 12.57 7.23
C LYS A 31 15.29 11.47 6.91
N TRP A 32 14.84 10.20 6.78
CA TRP A 32 15.69 9.02 6.60
C TRP A 32 15.41 8.28 5.30
N SER A 33 14.78 8.94 4.30
CA SER A 33 14.50 8.35 2.99
C SER A 33 15.29 9.05 1.88
N TYR A 34 16.02 8.28 1.08
CA TYR A 34 16.84 8.76 -0.02
C TYR A 34 16.15 8.49 -1.35
N ARG A 35 16.12 9.50 -2.24
CA ARG A 35 15.62 9.32 -3.59
C ARG A 35 16.68 8.60 -4.43
N ILE A 36 16.30 7.46 -5.00
CA ILE A 36 17.16 6.65 -5.85
C ILE A 36 16.86 6.84 -7.35
N ALA A 37 15.61 7.12 -7.70
CA ALA A 37 15.18 7.31 -9.08
C ALA A 37 13.97 8.24 -9.18
N ARG A 38 13.70 8.71 -10.41
CA ARG A 38 12.44 9.37 -10.75
C ARG A 38 11.91 8.76 -12.05
N ILE A 39 10.76 8.09 -11.95
CA ILE A 39 10.15 7.33 -13.05
C ILE A 39 8.76 7.89 -13.30
N SER A 40 8.49 8.35 -14.52
CA SER A 40 7.19 8.92 -14.91
C SER A 40 6.70 10.06 -14.00
N GLY A 41 7.63 10.85 -13.43
CA GLY A 41 7.32 11.94 -12.52
C GLY A 41 7.12 11.54 -11.05
N ILE A 42 7.23 10.24 -10.70
CA ILE A 42 7.13 9.68 -9.37
C ILE A 42 8.53 9.50 -8.80
N ASP A 43 8.82 10.07 -7.63
CA ASP A 43 10.09 9.89 -6.93
C ASP A 43 10.10 8.53 -6.24
N VAL A 44 11.01 7.63 -6.61
CA VAL A 44 11.26 6.37 -5.92
C VAL A 44 12.29 6.61 -4.81
N ARG A 45 11.91 6.27 -3.59
CA ARG A 45 12.71 6.48 -2.39
C ARG A 45 12.95 5.17 -1.64
N ILE A 46 14.10 5.07 -0.99
CA ILE A 46 14.42 3.98 -0.06
C ILE A 46 14.59 4.59 1.33
N HIS A 47 13.88 4.04 2.30
CA HIS A 47 14.11 4.39 3.70
C HIS A 47 15.34 3.66 4.24
N VAL A 48 16.12 4.30 5.11
CA VAL A 48 17.36 3.72 5.68
C VAL A 48 17.12 2.33 6.30
N THR A 49 15.97 2.14 6.97
CA THR A 49 15.65 0.83 7.57
C THR A 49 15.51 -0.30 6.55
N PHE A 50 15.22 0.00 5.28
CA PHE A 50 15.18 -0.99 4.22
C PHE A 50 16.51 -1.75 4.09
N LEU A 51 17.64 -1.06 4.31
CA LEU A 51 18.98 -1.65 4.19
C LEU A 51 19.23 -2.78 5.20
N LEU A 52 18.42 -2.87 6.26
CA LEU A 52 18.49 -3.97 7.22
C LEU A 52 18.15 -5.33 6.59
N LEU A 53 17.25 -5.34 5.58
CA LEU A 53 16.87 -6.59 4.90
C LEU A 53 18.03 -7.18 4.07
N PRO A 54 18.58 -6.49 3.07
CA PRO A 54 19.72 -7.03 2.32
C PRO A 54 20.94 -7.27 3.19
N ALA A 55 21.16 -6.51 4.27
CA ALA A 55 22.22 -6.77 5.22
C ALA A 55 22.00 -8.09 6.00
N PHE A 56 20.79 -8.31 6.51
CA PHE A 56 20.45 -9.52 7.25
C PHE A 56 20.50 -10.77 6.35
N PHE A 57 19.79 -10.75 5.23
CA PHE A 57 19.75 -11.89 4.32
C PHE A 57 21.08 -12.14 3.62
N GLY A 58 21.83 -11.08 3.27
CA GLY A 58 23.18 -11.21 2.75
C GLY A 58 24.14 -11.84 3.75
N PHE A 59 24.02 -11.48 5.05
CA PHE A 59 24.82 -12.10 6.11
C PHE A 59 24.47 -13.58 6.32
N THR A 60 23.18 -13.95 6.36
CA THR A 60 22.75 -15.36 6.49
C THR A 60 23.21 -16.18 5.28
N GLY A 61 23.03 -15.67 4.07
CA GLY A 61 23.50 -16.34 2.84
C GLY A 61 25.03 -16.50 2.82
N TRP A 62 25.78 -15.52 3.34
CA TRP A 62 27.22 -15.64 3.47
C TRP A 62 27.64 -16.74 4.47
N GLN A 63 26.91 -16.88 5.57
CA GLN A 63 27.16 -17.95 6.54
C GLN A 63 26.90 -19.35 5.95
N GLU A 64 25.87 -19.48 5.10
CA GLU A 64 25.46 -20.76 4.50
C GLU A 64 26.36 -21.19 3.32
N ALA A 65 26.69 -20.27 2.41
CA ALA A 65 27.37 -20.58 1.15
C ALA A 65 28.47 -19.55 0.77
N GLY A 66 28.95 -18.76 1.71
CA GLY A 66 29.96 -17.73 1.47
C GLY A 66 29.47 -16.61 0.54
N TRP A 67 30.39 -16.01 -0.23
CA TRP A 67 30.05 -14.91 -1.15
C TRP A 67 28.94 -15.22 -2.17
N PRO A 68 28.92 -16.43 -2.81
CA PRO A 68 27.82 -16.78 -3.72
C PRO A 68 26.45 -16.76 -3.04
N GLY A 69 26.34 -17.26 -1.79
CA GLY A 69 25.12 -17.21 -1.00
C GLY A 69 24.68 -15.78 -0.69
N ALA A 70 25.62 -14.95 -0.21
CA ALA A 70 25.35 -13.53 0.04
C ALA A 70 24.81 -12.81 -1.20
N VAL A 71 25.44 -12.97 -2.36
CA VAL A 71 25.02 -12.37 -3.63
C VAL A 71 23.65 -12.90 -4.06
N GLY A 72 23.39 -14.20 -3.88
CA GLY A 72 22.11 -14.82 -4.19
C GLY A 72 20.95 -14.20 -3.39
N GLU A 73 21.10 -14.13 -2.06
CA GLU A 73 20.10 -13.58 -1.18
C GLU A 73 19.85 -12.07 -1.41
N VAL A 74 20.89 -11.27 -1.54
CA VAL A 74 20.77 -9.83 -1.84
C VAL A 74 20.09 -9.63 -3.20
N SER A 75 20.43 -10.42 -4.21
CA SER A 75 19.79 -10.36 -5.53
C SER A 75 18.33 -10.75 -5.47
N PHE A 76 17.97 -11.76 -4.68
CA PHE A 76 16.59 -12.16 -4.47
C PHE A 76 15.76 -11.05 -3.79
N ILE A 77 16.28 -10.45 -2.72
CA ILE A 77 15.63 -9.31 -2.04
C ILE A 77 15.46 -8.13 -3.01
N ALA A 78 16.48 -7.82 -3.81
CA ALA A 78 16.38 -6.74 -4.80
C ALA A 78 15.29 -7.03 -5.84
N ALA A 79 15.22 -8.25 -6.37
CA ALA A 79 14.18 -8.66 -7.34
C ALA A 79 12.78 -8.66 -6.71
N LEU A 80 12.63 -9.13 -5.47
CA LEU A 80 11.37 -9.09 -4.72
C LEU A 80 10.87 -7.65 -4.57
N PHE A 81 11.73 -6.74 -4.11
CA PHE A 81 11.32 -5.35 -3.94
C PHE A 81 11.13 -4.61 -5.25
N PHE A 82 11.75 -5.06 -6.33
CA PHE A 82 11.41 -4.60 -7.67
C PHE A 82 9.96 -5.01 -8.04
N CYS A 83 9.52 -6.24 -7.71
CA CYS A 83 8.12 -6.66 -7.90
C CYS A 83 7.17 -5.83 -7.02
N VAL A 84 7.53 -5.54 -5.76
CA VAL A 84 6.76 -4.65 -4.88
C VAL A 84 6.69 -3.23 -5.45
N LEU A 85 7.78 -2.70 -5.98
CA LEU A 85 7.79 -1.40 -6.63
C LEU A 85 6.86 -1.35 -7.85
N LEU A 86 6.87 -2.39 -8.69
CA LEU A 86 5.94 -2.49 -9.82
C LEU A 86 4.47 -2.58 -9.38
N HIS A 87 4.18 -3.27 -8.28
CA HIS A 87 2.86 -3.30 -7.65
C HIS A 87 2.40 -1.88 -7.28
N GLU A 88 3.23 -1.10 -6.57
CA GLU A 88 2.92 0.29 -6.21
C GLU A 88 2.75 1.19 -7.45
N PHE A 89 3.55 0.95 -8.51
CA PHE A 89 3.34 1.61 -9.80
C PHE A 89 1.99 1.25 -10.43
N GLY A 90 1.50 0.04 -10.23
CA GLY A 90 0.15 -0.36 -10.65
C GLY A 90 -0.91 0.58 -10.10
N HIS A 91 -0.92 0.79 -8.78
CA HIS A 91 -1.81 1.74 -8.12
C HIS A 91 -1.63 3.19 -8.60
N ALA A 92 -0.36 3.63 -8.71
CA ALA A 92 -0.04 5.00 -9.11
C ALA A 92 -0.48 5.32 -10.55
N ILE A 93 -0.28 4.39 -11.48
CA ILE A 93 -0.71 4.54 -12.88
C ILE A 93 -2.23 4.53 -12.99
N ALA A 94 -2.91 3.63 -12.25
CA ALA A 94 -4.37 3.61 -12.20
C ALA A 94 -4.92 4.91 -11.60
N GLY A 95 -4.34 5.40 -10.51
CA GLY A 95 -4.72 6.68 -9.89
C GLY A 95 -4.54 7.86 -10.83
N ARG A 96 -3.44 7.89 -11.59
CA ARG A 96 -3.15 8.96 -12.57
C ARG A 96 -4.22 9.06 -13.67
N ARG A 97 -4.86 7.95 -14.07
CA ARG A 97 -5.97 7.97 -15.04
C ARG A 97 -7.19 8.74 -14.52
N TYR A 98 -7.32 8.85 -13.22
CA TYR A 98 -8.38 9.61 -12.54
C TYR A 98 -7.92 10.97 -12.01
N GLY A 99 -6.74 11.46 -12.46
CA GLY A 99 -6.21 12.75 -12.06
C GLY A 99 -5.53 12.76 -10.69
N ILE A 100 -5.44 11.62 -9.99
CA ILE A 100 -4.80 11.50 -8.69
C ILE A 100 -3.29 11.42 -8.88
N ARG A 101 -2.55 12.34 -8.25
CA ARG A 101 -1.09 12.37 -8.32
C ARG A 101 -0.49 11.53 -7.22
N THR A 102 0.58 10.80 -7.58
CA THR A 102 1.44 10.08 -6.65
C THR A 102 2.82 10.72 -6.70
N PRO A 103 3.18 11.60 -5.76
CA PRO A 103 4.46 12.30 -5.79
C PRO A 103 5.65 11.39 -5.51
N ASP A 104 5.49 10.41 -4.63
CA ASP A 104 6.57 9.47 -4.29
C ASP A 104 6.05 8.08 -3.90
N ILE A 105 6.94 7.10 -4.07
CA ILE A 105 6.84 5.74 -3.56
C ILE A 105 8.07 5.49 -2.69
N THR A 106 7.85 5.14 -1.42
CA THR A 106 8.94 4.84 -0.47
C THR A 106 8.97 3.36 -0.14
N LEU A 107 10.12 2.71 -0.35
CA LEU A 107 10.36 1.32 0.03
C LEU A 107 10.82 1.25 1.49
N LEU A 108 10.09 0.44 2.27
CA LEU A 108 10.32 0.13 3.67
C LEU A 108 10.55 -1.39 3.81
N PRO A 109 11.10 -1.89 4.93
CA PRO A 109 11.26 -3.34 5.16
C PRO A 109 9.95 -4.12 5.06
N ILE A 110 8.83 -3.49 5.41
CA ILE A 110 7.49 -4.10 5.42
C ILE A 110 6.74 -3.99 4.08
N GLY A 111 7.35 -3.39 3.04
CA GLY A 111 6.75 -3.21 1.72
C GLY A 111 6.93 -1.81 1.12
N GLY A 112 6.22 -1.52 0.03
CA GLY A 112 6.13 -0.22 -0.59
C GLY A 112 5.01 0.63 0.01
N VAL A 113 5.20 1.94 0.03
CA VAL A 113 4.16 2.91 0.40
C VAL A 113 4.11 4.00 -0.65
N ALA A 114 3.08 3.96 -1.51
CA ALA A 114 2.78 5.03 -2.44
C ALA A 114 1.96 6.11 -1.75
N ARG A 115 2.44 7.35 -1.80
CA ARG A 115 1.69 8.49 -1.27
C ARG A 115 0.83 9.07 -2.39
N MET A 116 -0.49 8.99 -2.23
CA MET A 116 -1.45 9.64 -3.10
C MET A 116 -1.88 10.99 -2.51
N ASP A 117 -2.01 12.02 -3.33
CA ASP A 117 -2.38 13.37 -2.88
C ASP A 117 -3.86 13.46 -2.47
N GLN A 118 -4.72 12.58 -3.01
CA GLN A 118 -6.15 12.59 -2.77
C GLN A 118 -6.70 11.17 -2.68
N ILE A 119 -7.79 11.00 -1.92
CA ILE A 119 -8.60 9.78 -1.93
C ILE A 119 -9.56 9.88 -3.14
N PRO A 120 -9.82 8.77 -3.87
CA PRO A 120 -10.77 8.78 -4.98
C PRO A 120 -12.18 9.19 -4.54
N ASP A 121 -12.81 10.15 -5.23
CA ASP A 121 -14.15 10.64 -4.90
C ASP A 121 -15.26 9.59 -5.14
N LYS A 122 -15.02 8.67 -6.09
CA LYS A 122 -16.00 7.63 -6.46
C LYS A 122 -15.51 6.25 -6.03
N PRO A 123 -16.39 5.43 -5.41
CA PRO A 123 -16.04 4.07 -5.00
C PRO A 123 -15.53 3.19 -6.16
N SER A 124 -16.07 3.36 -7.38
CA SER A 124 -15.61 2.63 -8.56
C SER A 124 -14.15 2.96 -8.94
N MET A 125 -13.71 4.21 -8.75
CA MET A 125 -12.33 4.60 -8.99
C MET A 125 -11.40 3.98 -7.94
N GLU A 126 -11.81 3.99 -6.67
CA GLU A 126 -11.08 3.35 -5.59
C GLU A 126 -10.90 1.86 -5.85
N LEU A 127 -11.96 1.17 -6.30
CA LEU A 127 -11.91 -0.25 -6.63
C LEU A 127 -10.87 -0.55 -7.72
N VAL A 128 -10.89 0.21 -8.82
CA VAL A 128 -9.93 0.03 -9.93
C VAL A 128 -8.50 0.28 -9.45
N ILE A 129 -8.28 1.33 -8.66
CA ILE A 129 -6.96 1.64 -8.12
C ILE A 129 -6.50 0.52 -7.19
N ALA A 130 -7.36 0.04 -6.28
CA ALA A 130 -7.01 -0.99 -5.31
C ALA A 130 -6.65 -2.33 -5.96
N VAL A 131 -7.32 -2.71 -7.06
CA VAL A 131 -7.03 -3.96 -7.78
C VAL A 131 -5.81 -3.86 -8.68
N ALA A 132 -5.40 -2.64 -9.07
CA ALA A 132 -4.32 -2.44 -10.05
C ALA A 132 -2.95 -2.96 -9.57
N GLY A 133 -2.61 -2.82 -8.28
CA GLY A 133 -1.38 -3.39 -7.72
C GLY A 133 -1.35 -4.92 -7.78
N PRO A 134 -2.33 -5.61 -7.16
CA PRO A 134 -2.45 -7.07 -7.28
C PRO A 134 -2.46 -7.58 -8.72
N ALA A 135 -3.10 -6.86 -9.65
CA ALA A 135 -3.11 -7.23 -11.07
C ALA A 135 -1.70 -7.24 -11.69
N VAL A 136 -0.83 -6.32 -11.28
CA VAL A 136 0.59 -6.33 -11.70
C VAL A 136 1.30 -7.57 -11.18
N ASN A 137 1.09 -7.97 -9.92
CA ASN A 137 1.69 -9.20 -9.39
C ASN A 137 1.17 -10.46 -10.10
N VAL A 138 -0.12 -10.50 -10.48
CA VAL A 138 -0.68 -11.58 -11.31
C VAL A 138 0.03 -11.63 -12.66
N ALA A 139 0.24 -10.49 -13.32
CA ALA A 139 0.96 -10.44 -14.58
C ALA A 139 2.41 -10.93 -14.45
N ILE A 140 3.14 -10.50 -13.40
CA ILE A 140 4.50 -10.95 -13.11
C ILE A 140 4.50 -12.48 -12.86
N ALA A 141 3.60 -12.98 -12.02
CA ALA A 141 3.48 -14.41 -11.74
C ALA A 141 3.20 -15.24 -13.01
N THR A 142 2.34 -14.73 -13.89
CA THR A 142 2.04 -15.38 -15.17
C THR A 142 3.26 -15.46 -16.09
N VAL A 143 4.04 -14.38 -16.18
CA VAL A 143 5.28 -14.35 -16.96
C VAL A 143 6.30 -15.32 -16.38
N LEU A 144 6.51 -15.32 -15.06
CA LEU A 144 7.45 -16.22 -14.39
C LEU A 144 7.05 -17.69 -14.56
N ALA A 145 5.76 -17.99 -14.43
CA ALA A 145 5.23 -19.34 -14.67
C ALA A 145 5.47 -19.78 -16.12
N GLY A 146 5.24 -18.91 -17.10
CA GLY A 146 5.51 -19.19 -18.51
C GLY A 146 7.00 -19.49 -18.75
N ILE A 147 7.91 -18.70 -18.21
CA ILE A 147 9.37 -18.93 -18.30
C ILE A 147 9.72 -20.29 -17.70
N LEU A 148 9.23 -20.59 -16.49
CA LEU A 148 9.50 -21.86 -15.82
C LEU A 148 8.95 -23.07 -16.59
N MET A 149 7.77 -22.96 -17.21
CA MET A 149 7.21 -23.99 -18.06
C MET A 149 8.07 -24.29 -19.28
N LEU A 150 8.52 -23.22 -19.96
CA LEU A 150 9.37 -23.32 -21.16
C LEU A 150 10.76 -23.91 -20.84
N THR A 151 11.26 -23.75 -19.62
CA THR A 151 12.60 -24.18 -19.20
C THR A 151 12.64 -25.52 -18.47
N GLY A 152 11.58 -26.35 -18.55
CA GLY A 152 11.57 -27.72 -17.99
C GLY A 152 10.41 -27.98 -17.00
N GLY A 153 9.46 -27.04 -16.89
CA GLY A 153 8.27 -27.17 -16.04
C GLY A 153 8.42 -26.60 -14.62
N ILE A 154 7.32 -26.10 -14.08
CA ILE A 154 7.27 -25.48 -12.73
C ILE A 154 7.61 -26.49 -11.63
N LEU A 155 7.21 -27.75 -11.83
CA LEU A 155 7.39 -28.83 -10.85
C LEU A 155 8.72 -29.58 -10.98
N ALA A 156 9.51 -29.31 -12.03
CA ALA A 156 10.85 -29.87 -12.15
C ALA A 156 11.74 -29.25 -11.07
N GLY A 157 12.53 -30.07 -10.41
CA GLY A 157 13.45 -29.64 -9.35
C GLY A 157 14.40 -28.51 -9.80
N PRO A 158 15.02 -27.79 -8.88
CA PRO A 158 15.92 -26.71 -9.17
C PRO A 158 17.23 -27.23 -9.77
N ASP A 159 17.40 -27.07 -11.10
CA ASP A 159 18.62 -27.51 -11.78
C ASP A 159 19.76 -26.48 -11.62
N ASN A 160 19.42 -25.23 -11.28
CA ASN A 160 20.41 -24.17 -11.06
C ASN A 160 19.83 -23.02 -10.19
N THR A 161 20.73 -22.17 -9.69
CA THR A 161 20.40 -21.02 -8.81
C THR A 161 19.37 -20.06 -9.42
N LEU A 162 19.46 -19.79 -10.74
CA LEU A 162 18.53 -18.90 -11.42
C LEU A 162 17.10 -19.47 -11.39
N ARG A 163 16.95 -20.78 -11.59
CA ARG A 163 15.64 -21.42 -11.58
C ARG A 163 15.02 -21.39 -10.19
N VAL A 164 15.81 -21.65 -9.12
CA VAL A 164 15.38 -21.48 -7.74
C VAL A 164 14.88 -20.07 -7.49
N MET A 165 15.62 -19.07 -7.92
CA MET A 165 15.26 -17.65 -7.78
C MET A 165 13.95 -17.33 -8.51
N LEU A 166 13.76 -17.78 -9.75
CA LEU A 166 12.52 -17.54 -10.51
C LEU A 166 11.33 -18.22 -9.87
N HIS A 167 11.50 -19.46 -9.38
CA HIS A 167 10.47 -20.20 -8.66
C HIS A 167 10.08 -19.49 -7.35
N ASN A 168 11.04 -19.05 -6.56
CA ASN A 168 10.77 -18.32 -5.33
C ASN A 168 10.09 -16.97 -5.60
N LEU A 169 10.49 -16.24 -6.67
CA LEU A 169 9.80 -15.03 -7.09
C LEU A 169 8.35 -15.30 -7.51
N LEU A 170 8.08 -16.41 -8.22
CA LEU A 170 6.72 -16.81 -8.55
C LEU A 170 5.88 -17.04 -7.30
N VAL A 171 6.39 -17.84 -6.36
CA VAL A 171 5.71 -18.13 -5.08
C VAL A 171 5.42 -16.87 -4.31
N VAL A 172 6.40 -15.97 -4.20
CA VAL A 172 6.22 -14.70 -3.47
C VAL A 172 5.22 -13.78 -4.16
N ASN A 173 5.22 -13.67 -5.51
CA ASN A 173 4.24 -12.86 -6.20
C ASN A 173 2.82 -13.41 -6.03
N CYS A 174 2.63 -14.73 -6.06
CA CYS A 174 1.35 -15.35 -5.72
C CYS A 174 0.96 -15.04 -4.26
N GLY A 175 1.90 -15.14 -3.33
CA GLY A 175 1.71 -14.78 -1.92
C GLY A 175 1.32 -13.32 -1.74
N LEU A 176 1.97 -12.39 -2.45
CA LEU A 176 1.63 -10.96 -2.43
C LEU A 176 0.20 -10.70 -2.93
N VAL A 177 -0.26 -11.39 -3.99
CA VAL A 177 -1.65 -11.30 -4.45
C VAL A 177 -2.61 -11.76 -3.36
N VAL A 178 -2.40 -12.96 -2.80
CA VAL A 178 -3.27 -13.52 -1.76
C VAL A 178 -3.29 -12.62 -0.53
N PHE A 179 -2.11 -12.19 -0.06
CA PHE A 179 -1.99 -11.34 1.13
C PHE A 179 -2.64 -9.98 0.93
N ASN A 180 -2.37 -9.31 -0.22
CA ASN A 180 -2.96 -8.00 -0.49
C ASN A 180 -4.47 -8.06 -0.77
N MET A 181 -5.02 -9.21 -1.16
CA MET A 181 -6.46 -9.39 -1.37
C MET A 181 -7.23 -9.83 -0.11
N ILE A 182 -6.55 -10.01 1.05
CA ILE A 182 -7.24 -10.18 2.33
C ILE A 182 -8.12 -8.94 2.60
N PRO A 183 -9.44 -9.11 2.91
CA PRO A 183 -10.37 -8.00 3.08
C PRO A 183 -10.16 -7.27 4.43
N ALA A 184 -8.97 -6.76 4.64
CA ALA A 184 -8.53 -6.10 5.87
C ALA A 184 -7.56 -4.96 5.55
N PHE A 185 -7.67 -3.83 6.26
CA PHE A 185 -6.64 -2.80 6.22
C PHE A 185 -5.38 -3.26 6.98
N PRO A 186 -4.18 -2.86 6.54
CA PRO A 186 -3.88 -1.86 5.49
C PRO A 186 -3.74 -2.42 4.06
N MET A 187 -4.14 -3.70 3.83
CA MET A 187 -4.02 -4.35 2.53
C MET A 187 -5.02 -3.78 1.50
N ASP A 188 -4.76 -4.00 0.21
CA ASP A 188 -5.63 -3.55 -0.88
C ASP A 188 -7.02 -4.17 -0.84
N GLY A 189 -7.14 -5.43 -0.36
CA GLY A 189 -8.41 -6.10 -0.12
C GLY A 189 -9.32 -5.36 0.85
N GLY A 190 -8.76 -4.65 1.83
CA GLY A 190 -9.51 -3.74 2.69
C GLY A 190 -10.08 -2.55 1.93
N ARG A 191 -9.31 -1.97 1.01
CA ARG A 191 -9.77 -0.91 0.10
C ARG A 191 -10.82 -1.42 -0.89
N VAL A 192 -10.62 -2.62 -1.44
CA VAL A 192 -11.61 -3.29 -2.31
C VAL A 192 -12.92 -3.48 -1.55
N LEU A 193 -12.89 -4.01 -0.32
CA LEU A 193 -14.07 -4.19 0.52
C LEU A 193 -14.74 -2.85 0.81
N ARG A 194 -13.98 -1.83 1.21
CA ARG A 194 -14.50 -0.47 1.41
C ARG A 194 -15.19 0.07 0.17
N ALA A 195 -14.53 -0.02 -0.99
CA ALA A 195 -15.07 0.48 -2.26
C ALA A 195 -16.39 -0.21 -2.64
N LEU A 196 -16.47 -1.53 -2.50
CA LEU A 196 -17.70 -2.29 -2.77
C LEU A 196 -18.84 -1.89 -1.83
N LEU A 197 -18.56 -1.73 -0.55
CA LEU A 197 -19.55 -1.29 0.44
C LEU A 197 -19.97 0.17 0.23
N ALA A 198 -19.04 1.05 -0.15
CA ALA A 198 -19.30 2.47 -0.41
C ALA A 198 -20.18 2.70 -1.65
N MET A 199 -20.39 1.71 -2.50
CA MET A 199 -21.39 1.76 -3.58
C MET A 199 -22.83 1.79 -3.05
N LYS A 200 -23.06 1.32 -1.82
CA LYS A 200 -24.40 1.23 -1.21
C LYS A 200 -24.52 2.01 0.10
N PHE A 201 -23.43 2.27 0.78
CA PHE A 201 -23.37 2.91 2.11
C PHE A 201 -22.52 4.17 2.04
N SER A 202 -22.57 5.00 3.09
CA SER A 202 -21.64 6.13 3.21
C SER A 202 -20.18 5.64 3.32
N HIS A 203 -19.25 6.46 2.85
CA HIS A 203 -17.80 6.12 2.91
C HIS A 203 -17.34 5.78 4.33
N LEU A 204 -17.81 6.54 5.35
CA LEU A 204 -17.48 6.27 6.75
C LEU A 204 -18.06 4.93 7.24
N ALA A 205 -19.32 4.60 6.87
CA ALA A 205 -19.91 3.31 7.23
C ALA A 205 -19.17 2.14 6.59
N ALA A 206 -18.82 2.26 5.30
CA ALA A 206 -18.02 1.27 4.57
C ALA A 206 -16.64 1.06 5.21
N THR A 207 -15.96 2.16 5.58
CA THR A 207 -14.66 2.10 6.26
C THR A 207 -14.76 1.44 7.65
N ARG A 208 -15.82 1.74 8.41
CA ARG A 208 -16.05 1.09 9.72
C ARG A 208 -16.21 -0.43 9.59
N VAL A 209 -16.95 -0.89 8.60
CA VAL A 209 -17.14 -2.33 8.36
C VAL A 209 -15.81 -2.97 7.95
N ALA A 210 -15.11 -2.40 6.97
CA ALA A 210 -13.82 -2.93 6.52
C ALA A 210 -12.76 -2.95 7.65
N ALA A 211 -12.71 -1.90 8.48
CA ALA A 211 -11.81 -1.85 9.63
C ALA A 211 -12.14 -2.91 10.69
N ARG A 212 -13.43 -3.09 11.03
CA ARG A 212 -13.87 -4.14 11.98
C ARG A 212 -13.56 -5.54 11.45
N THR A 213 -13.78 -5.79 10.15
CA THR A 213 -13.40 -7.06 9.53
C THR A 213 -11.90 -7.31 9.68
N GLY A 214 -11.05 -6.30 9.44
CA GLY A 214 -9.61 -6.39 9.66
C GLY A 214 -9.24 -6.67 11.12
N GLN A 215 -9.92 -6.03 12.09
CA GLN A 215 -9.68 -6.27 13.51
C GLN A 215 -10.05 -7.69 13.94
N VAL A 216 -11.18 -8.23 13.46
CA VAL A 216 -11.58 -9.62 13.73
C VAL A 216 -10.57 -10.60 13.15
N LEU A 217 -10.12 -10.40 11.91
CA LEU A 217 -9.06 -11.21 11.30
C LEU A 217 -7.74 -11.12 12.08
N ALA A 218 -7.37 -9.91 12.55
CA ALA A 218 -6.18 -9.71 13.37
C ALA A 218 -6.27 -10.48 14.70
N CYS A 219 -7.44 -10.49 15.36
CA CYS A 219 -7.65 -11.30 16.56
C CYS A 219 -7.48 -12.80 16.26
N GLY A 220 -8.01 -13.29 15.13
CA GLY A 220 -7.79 -14.68 14.68
C GLY A 220 -6.31 -14.98 14.46
N PHE A 221 -5.56 -14.11 13.78
CA PHE A 221 -4.12 -14.27 13.59
C PHE A 221 -3.34 -14.21 14.91
N ALA A 222 -3.76 -13.39 15.86
CA ALA A 222 -3.14 -13.33 17.19
C ALA A 222 -3.30 -14.65 17.95
N VAL A 223 -4.51 -15.23 17.93
CA VAL A 223 -4.78 -16.54 18.56
C VAL A 223 -3.97 -17.64 17.89
N LEU A 224 -3.98 -17.72 16.55
CA LEU A 224 -3.19 -18.71 15.82
C LEU A 224 -1.68 -18.52 16.05
N GLY A 225 -1.23 -17.26 16.16
CA GLY A 225 0.15 -16.92 16.46
C GLY A 225 0.59 -17.33 17.85
N PHE A 226 -0.30 -17.21 18.83
CA PHE A 226 -0.03 -17.60 20.22
C PHE A 226 0.19 -19.10 20.39
N PHE A 227 -0.59 -19.93 19.67
CA PHE A 227 -0.47 -21.39 19.75
C PHE A 227 0.47 -22.03 18.71
N GLY A 228 0.90 -21.26 17.71
CA GLY A 228 1.67 -21.80 16.58
C GLY A 228 2.89 -20.95 16.22
N ASN A 229 2.75 -20.06 15.26
CA ASN A 229 3.86 -19.27 14.73
C ASN A 229 3.84 -17.82 15.24
N PRO A 230 4.81 -17.39 16.07
CA PRO A 230 4.87 -16.03 16.61
C PRO A 230 4.87 -14.91 15.54
N MET A 231 5.27 -15.22 14.29
CA MET A 231 5.23 -14.27 13.18
C MET A 231 3.80 -13.82 12.87
N LEU A 232 2.80 -14.67 13.10
CA LEU A 232 1.39 -14.30 12.95
C LEU A 232 0.95 -13.23 13.97
N MET A 233 1.57 -13.18 15.14
CA MET A 233 1.30 -12.12 16.14
C MET A 233 1.76 -10.75 15.63
N LEU A 234 2.91 -10.69 14.95
CA LEU A 234 3.40 -9.45 14.33
C LEU A 234 2.46 -9.00 13.19
N ILE A 235 2.01 -9.95 12.38
CA ILE A 235 1.03 -9.69 11.31
C ILE A 235 -0.28 -9.21 11.93
N ALA A 236 -0.77 -9.84 12.99
CA ALA A 236 -1.96 -9.43 13.71
C ALA A 236 -1.87 -7.99 14.23
N LEU A 237 -0.75 -7.64 14.86
CA LEU A 237 -0.48 -6.29 15.35
C LEU A 237 -0.47 -5.26 14.20
N PHE A 238 0.17 -5.60 13.09
CA PHE A 238 0.24 -4.76 11.90
C PHE A 238 -1.16 -4.51 11.29
N VAL A 239 -1.95 -5.58 11.11
CA VAL A 239 -3.31 -5.49 10.57
C VAL A 239 -4.23 -4.71 11.49
N PHE A 240 -4.17 -4.97 12.81
CA PHE A 240 -5.00 -4.27 13.80
C PHE A 240 -4.71 -2.76 13.81
N ASN A 241 -3.44 -2.38 13.87
CA ASN A 241 -3.04 -0.96 13.87
C ASN A 241 -3.38 -0.29 12.53
N GLY A 242 -3.17 -0.96 11.39
CA GLY A 242 -3.53 -0.45 10.08
C GLY A 242 -5.03 -0.17 9.96
N ALA A 243 -5.87 -1.08 10.43
CA ALA A 243 -7.32 -0.91 10.46
C ALA A 243 -7.75 0.28 11.35
N GLN A 244 -7.10 0.46 12.51
CA GLN A 244 -7.36 1.61 13.40
C GLN A 244 -6.99 2.94 12.74
N VAL A 245 -5.84 3.00 12.10
CA VAL A 245 -5.36 4.23 11.43
C VAL A 245 -6.29 4.65 10.30
N GLU A 246 -6.74 3.70 9.47
CA GLU A 246 -7.69 3.99 8.37
C GLU A 246 -9.05 4.47 8.91
N LEU A 247 -9.55 3.85 9.98
CA LEU A 247 -10.80 4.27 10.61
C LEU A 247 -10.69 5.67 11.20
N GLN A 248 -9.62 5.98 11.93
CA GLN A 248 -9.40 7.31 12.49
C GLN A 248 -9.32 8.38 11.40
N TYR A 249 -8.65 8.07 10.29
CA TYR A 249 -8.54 8.98 9.16
C TYR A 249 -9.91 9.27 8.53
N ALA A 250 -10.73 8.23 8.31
CA ALA A 250 -12.07 8.38 7.75
C ALA A 250 -13.01 9.18 8.68
N VAL A 251 -12.91 8.99 10.00
CA VAL A 251 -13.69 9.76 10.98
C VAL A 251 -13.29 11.24 10.96
N GLN A 252 -11.99 11.54 10.92
CA GLN A 252 -11.50 12.92 10.85
C GLN A 252 -11.95 13.62 9.57
N GLN A 253 -11.93 12.91 8.44
CA GLN A 253 -12.38 13.45 7.17
C GLN A 253 -13.89 13.75 7.20
N ASP A 254 -14.72 12.85 7.71
CA ASP A 254 -16.17 13.06 7.82
C ASP A 254 -16.51 14.26 8.73
N GLN A 255 -15.82 14.39 9.88
CA GLN A 255 -15.99 15.54 10.78
C GLN A 255 -15.61 16.86 10.09
N TYR A 256 -14.54 16.86 9.31
CA TYR A 256 -14.11 18.03 8.57
C TYR A 256 -15.13 18.44 7.49
N GLU A 257 -15.65 17.47 6.73
CA GLU A 257 -16.69 17.73 5.73
C GLU A 257 -17.98 18.27 6.36
N GLN A 258 -18.38 17.75 7.54
CA GLN A 258 -19.53 18.25 8.28
C GLN A 258 -19.33 19.70 8.72
N MET A 259 -18.16 20.03 9.28
CA MET A 259 -17.81 21.39 9.69
C MET A 259 -17.85 22.36 8.51
N LEU A 260 -17.32 21.96 7.35
CA LEU A 260 -17.38 22.81 6.14
C LEU A 260 -18.80 23.05 5.67
N ARG A 261 -19.68 22.03 5.71
CA ARG A 261 -21.10 22.18 5.36
C ARG A 261 -21.82 23.16 6.31
N GLU A 262 -21.54 23.09 7.61
CA GLU A 262 -22.11 24.01 8.61
C GLU A 262 -21.66 25.46 8.39
N ILE A 263 -20.36 25.67 8.08
CA ILE A 263 -19.84 27.02 7.79
C ILE A 263 -20.46 27.57 6.51
N MET A 264 -20.58 26.75 5.46
CA MET A 264 -21.22 27.19 4.22
C MET A 264 -22.72 27.51 4.41
N ALA A 265 -23.43 26.70 5.19
CA ALA A 265 -24.84 26.93 5.52
C ALA A 265 -25.07 28.24 6.33
N ARG A 266 -24.13 28.59 7.24
CA ARG A 266 -24.19 29.85 8.00
C ARG A 266 -23.90 31.09 7.15
N ASN A 267 -23.07 30.92 6.12
CA ASN A 267 -22.62 32.03 5.25
C ASN A 267 -23.44 32.17 3.95
N ASP A 268 -24.50 31.37 3.75
CA ASP A 268 -25.43 31.52 2.61
C ASP A 268 -26.39 32.70 2.91
N PRO A 269 -26.26 33.84 2.19
CA PRO A 269 -27.05 35.04 2.46
C PRO A 269 -28.49 34.98 1.94
N ARG A 270 -28.97 33.84 1.44
CA ARG A 270 -30.32 33.70 0.91
C ARG A 270 -31.33 33.48 2.06
N PRO A 271 -32.20 34.49 2.38
CA PRO A 271 -33.35 34.23 3.24
C PRO A 271 -34.32 33.30 2.49
N PHE A 272 -35.00 32.44 3.23
CA PHE A 272 -36.08 31.58 2.79
C PHE A 272 -37.15 32.31 2.02
#